data_c79e1e3102685ea6fb850285313be06b
#
_entry.id   c79e1e3102685ea6fb850285313be06b
#
_cell.length_a   1.000
_cell.length_b   1.000
_cell.length_c   1.000
_cell.angle_alpha   90.00
_cell.angle_beta   90.00
_cell.angle_gamma   90.00
#
_symmetry.space_group_name_H-M   'P 1'
#
loop_
_entity.id
_entity.type
_entity.pdbx_description
1 polymer ?
#
loop_
_entity_poly.entity_id
_entity_poly.type
_entity_poly.pdbx_seq_one_letter_code
_entity_poly.pdbx_strand_id
1 'polypeptide(L)'
;MRPVAAFLLLAATCFAAEPDARISRDIPYTQPKNERQTLDVYAPAAGQNNPVILWIHGGGWKKGDKTGVQRKPRAFVEQGYVFVSTNYRFVPQVTIKEVMGDIAKAIRWAHDHASEYGGDPNSIIVMGHSAGAHLAALVCTDDRYLQAEGLSLKILKGCVPVDVSVYDIPKRLQESGATPPATFKEVFGEAAEMHRELSPVTHIAAGKHIPSFLILHVADRPETKAQSHWFAEKLREAGVAATVVAAEGKTHGTINSDLGVPGDKPTQALLEFLGKLR
;
A
#
# COMPACT_ATOMS: atom_id res chain seq x y z
N MET A 1 -6.82 52.26 50.86
CA MET A 1 -6.43 51.73 49.54
C MET A 1 -5.83 50.37 49.78
N ARG A 2 -6.51 49.31 49.36
CA ARG A 2 -6.02 47.92 49.44
C ARG A 2 -5.49 47.49 48.02
N PRO A 3 -4.34 46.87 47.94
CA PRO A 3 -3.87 46.38 46.62
C PRO A 3 -4.62 45.10 46.21
N VAL A 4 -5.10 45.07 44.98
CA VAL A 4 -5.66 43.91 44.32
C VAL A 4 -4.50 43.08 43.75
N ALA A 5 -4.32 41.89 44.27
CA ALA A 5 -3.34 40.95 43.73
C ALA A 5 -3.94 40.24 42.51
N ALA A 6 -3.34 40.45 41.34
CA ALA A 6 -3.68 39.74 40.12
C ALA A 6 -2.98 38.38 40.12
N PHE A 7 -3.75 37.30 40.19
CA PHE A 7 -3.26 35.95 39.97
C PHE A 7 -3.16 35.69 38.46
N LEU A 8 -1.95 35.63 37.94
CA LEU A 8 -1.70 35.08 36.60
C LEU A 8 -1.83 33.54 36.66
N LEU A 9 -2.89 32.98 36.05
CA LEU A 9 -2.94 31.57 35.75
C LEU A 9 -2.02 31.29 34.55
N LEU A 10 -0.86 30.67 34.78
CA LEU A 10 -0.08 30.04 33.74
C LEU A 10 -0.83 28.77 33.31
N ALA A 11 -1.44 28.80 32.13
CA ALA A 11 -1.92 27.61 31.47
C ALA A 11 -0.69 26.82 30.97
N ALA A 12 -0.34 25.76 31.68
CA ALA A 12 0.64 24.80 31.19
C ALA A 12 0.04 24.07 29.98
N THR A 13 0.43 24.44 28.77
CA THR A 13 0.18 23.65 27.59
C THR A 13 0.97 22.36 27.73
N CYS A 14 0.27 21.29 28.08
CA CYS A 14 0.82 19.95 28.07
C CYS A 14 1.07 19.59 26.57
N PHE A 15 2.28 19.80 26.10
CA PHE A 15 2.73 19.20 24.84
C PHE A 15 2.73 17.70 25.10
N ALA A 16 1.76 16.98 24.54
CA ALA A 16 1.83 15.53 24.47
C ALA A 16 3.15 15.18 23.78
N ALA A 17 4.01 14.46 24.49
CA ALA A 17 5.26 13.94 23.91
C ALA A 17 4.89 13.20 22.61
N GLU A 18 5.63 13.49 21.54
CA GLU A 18 5.49 12.71 20.30
C GLU A 18 5.70 11.24 20.65
N PRO A 19 4.86 10.31 20.17
CA PRO A 19 5.10 8.91 20.44
C PRO A 19 6.46 8.56 19.84
N ASP A 20 7.38 8.07 20.69
CA ASP A 20 8.74 7.68 20.32
C ASP A 20 8.67 6.51 19.34
N ALA A 21 8.52 6.82 18.05
CA ALA A 21 8.59 5.82 16.99
C ALA A 21 10.05 5.37 16.82
N ARG A 22 10.27 4.06 16.85
CA ARG A 22 11.56 3.46 16.47
C ARG A 22 11.66 3.46 14.95
N ILE A 23 12.69 4.10 14.40
CA ILE A 23 12.89 4.19 12.95
C ILE A 23 14.17 3.46 12.57
N SER A 24 14.07 2.49 11.67
CA SER A 24 15.22 1.79 11.07
C SER A 24 15.18 2.01 9.55
N ARG A 25 16.29 2.45 8.98
CA ARG A 25 16.34 2.87 7.57
C ARG A 25 17.33 2.03 6.76
N ASP A 26 17.10 2.01 5.44
CA ASP A 26 18.00 1.41 4.44
C ASP A 26 18.34 -0.05 4.70
N ILE A 27 17.37 -0.79 5.24
CA ILE A 27 17.50 -2.21 5.55
C ILE A 27 17.41 -3.01 4.25
N PRO A 28 18.45 -3.76 3.87
CA PRO A 28 18.40 -4.59 2.67
C PRO A 28 17.51 -5.82 2.92
N TYR A 29 16.61 -6.11 1.98
CA TYR A 29 15.78 -7.32 2.01
C TYR A 29 16.28 -8.42 1.05
N THR A 30 17.44 -8.21 0.40
CA THR A 30 18.10 -9.18 -0.48
C THR A 30 19.61 -9.23 -0.23
N GLN A 31 20.22 -10.35 -0.65
CA GLN A 31 21.67 -10.49 -0.73
C GLN A 31 22.05 -10.95 -2.15
N PRO A 32 23.08 -10.37 -2.79
CA PRO A 32 23.86 -9.23 -2.31
C PRO A 32 23.01 -7.96 -2.21
N LYS A 33 23.44 -6.99 -1.36
CA LYS A 33 22.73 -5.73 -1.18
C LYS A 33 22.60 -4.95 -2.49
N ASN A 34 21.39 -4.47 -2.75
CA ASN A 34 21.07 -3.55 -3.84
C ASN A 34 20.37 -2.32 -3.27
N GLU A 35 20.77 -1.12 -3.68
CA GLU A 35 20.20 0.15 -3.16
C GLU A 35 18.69 0.26 -3.39
N ARG A 36 18.19 -0.32 -4.49
CA ARG A 36 16.75 -0.35 -4.79
C ARG A 36 16.00 -1.50 -4.11
N GLN A 37 16.69 -2.40 -3.42
CA GLN A 37 16.09 -3.51 -2.68
C GLN A 37 16.29 -3.30 -1.17
N THR A 38 15.88 -2.12 -0.69
CA THR A 38 15.91 -1.70 0.71
C THR A 38 14.53 -1.22 1.18
N LEU A 39 14.31 -1.26 2.47
CA LEU A 39 13.09 -0.77 3.11
C LEU A 39 13.41 0.05 4.36
N ASP A 40 12.43 0.85 4.80
CA ASP A 40 12.46 1.56 6.07
C ASP A 40 11.34 1.02 6.96
N VAL A 41 11.62 0.85 8.25
CA VAL A 41 10.66 0.41 9.26
C VAL A 41 10.41 1.54 10.26
N TYR A 42 9.14 1.79 10.53
CA TYR A 42 8.65 2.69 11.55
C TYR A 42 7.77 1.87 12.50
N ALA A 43 8.18 1.73 13.73
CA ALA A 43 7.52 0.88 14.72
C ALA A 43 7.11 1.67 15.97
N PRO A 44 6.00 1.32 16.63
CA PRO A 44 5.68 1.85 17.95
C PRO A 44 6.83 1.60 18.95
N ALA A 45 7.02 2.52 19.90
CA ALA A 45 8.03 2.36 20.95
C ALA A 45 7.78 1.12 21.82
N ALA A 46 6.50 0.76 21.98
CA ALA A 46 6.05 -0.39 22.76
C ALA A 46 4.88 -1.11 22.07
N GLY A 47 4.58 -2.30 22.52
CA GLY A 47 3.54 -3.18 21.96
C GLY A 47 4.13 -4.41 21.29
N GLN A 48 3.30 -5.45 21.19
CA GLN A 48 3.61 -6.72 20.56
C GLN A 48 2.40 -7.16 19.73
N ASN A 49 2.65 -7.99 18.72
CA ASN A 49 1.62 -8.49 17.81
C ASN A 49 0.85 -7.40 17.07
N ASN A 50 1.51 -6.26 16.80
CA ASN A 50 0.93 -5.17 16.02
C ASN A 50 0.78 -5.59 14.55
N PRO A 51 -0.34 -5.29 13.87
CA PRO A 51 -0.42 -5.54 12.44
C PRO A 51 0.65 -4.75 11.69
N VAL A 52 1.15 -5.32 10.58
CA VAL A 52 2.19 -4.71 9.75
C VAL A 52 1.57 -4.12 8.50
N ILE A 53 1.83 -2.87 8.20
CA ILE A 53 1.48 -2.23 6.93
C ILE A 53 2.74 -2.18 6.06
N LEU A 54 2.72 -2.85 4.91
CA LEU A 54 3.76 -2.73 3.89
C LEU A 54 3.29 -1.79 2.80
N TRP A 55 3.98 -0.65 2.68
CA TRP A 55 3.71 0.40 1.72
C TRP A 55 4.62 0.33 0.50
N ILE A 56 4.00 0.37 -0.70
CA ILE A 56 4.67 0.35 -2.00
C ILE A 56 4.45 1.70 -2.69
N HIS A 57 5.53 2.43 -2.95
CA HIS A 57 5.45 3.75 -3.58
C HIS A 57 5.01 3.68 -5.05
N GLY A 58 4.45 4.78 -5.56
CA GLY A 58 4.16 4.99 -6.98
C GLY A 58 5.39 5.41 -7.78
N GLY A 59 5.14 5.84 -9.03
CA GLY A 59 6.17 6.38 -9.91
C GLY A 59 6.25 5.68 -11.27
N GLY A 60 5.16 5.09 -11.75
CA GLY A 60 5.07 4.48 -13.08
C GLY A 60 6.02 3.31 -13.27
N TRP A 61 6.35 2.58 -12.21
CA TRP A 61 7.30 1.44 -12.16
C TRP A 61 8.74 1.82 -12.55
N LYS A 62 9.04 3.10 -12.76
CA LYS A 62 10.30 3.63 -13.32
C LYS A 62 11.03 4.60 -12.40
N LYS A 63 10.37 5.06 -11.34
CA LYS A 63 10.89 6.03 -10.38
C LYS A 63 10.13 5.95 -9.06
N GLY A 64 10.53 6.75 -8.10
CA GLY A 64 9.93 6.82 -6.77
C GLY A 64 10.90 6.38 -5.69
N ASP A 65 10.49 6.54 -4.45
CA ASP A 65 11.34 6.16 -3.32
C ASP A 65 10.52 5.88 -2.07
N LYS A 66 11.01 4.96 -1.23
CA LYS A 66 10.44 4.58 0.06
C LYS A 66 10.34 5.73 1.07
N THR A 67 11.11 6.81 0.85
CA THR A 67 11.06 8.01 1.69
C THR A 67 9.85 8.90 1.39
N GLY A 68 9.15 8.67 0.26
CA GLY A 68 7.95 9.39 -0.14
C GLY A 68 6.69 9.00 0.63
N VAL A 69 6.76 8.92 1.96
CA VAL A 69 5.68 8.40 2.83
C VAL A 69 4.81 9.48 3.48
N GLN A 70 5.21 10.75 3.43
CA GLN A 70 4.51 11.90 4.01
C GLN A 70 4.10 11.65 5.47
N ARG A 71 2.78 11.70 5.78
CA ARG A 71 2.26 11.54 7.16
C ARG A 71 1.97 10.09 7.56
N LYS A 72 2.03 9.17 6.61
CA LYS A 72 1.63 7.76 6.81
C LYS A 72 2.34 7.08 7.99
N PRO A 73 3.69 7.17 8.13
CA PRO A 73 4.37 6.51 9.24
C PRO A 73 3.81 6.95 10.59
N ARG A 74 3.70 8.26 10.81
CA ARG A 74 3.15 8.80 12.06
C ARG A 74 1.72 8.35 12.29
N ALA A 75 0.85 8.53 11.29
CA ALA A 75 -0.57 8.23 11.42
C ALA A 75 -0.84 6.75 11.76
N PHE A 76 -0.06 5.83 11.20
CA PHE A 76 -0.26 4.39 11.44
C PHE A 76 0.47 3.90 12.70
N VAL A 77 1.66 4.42 13.00
CA VAL A 77 2.39 4.07 14.22
C VAL A 77 1.61 4.53 15.47
N GLU A 78 1.02 5.73 15.45
CA GLU A 78 0.14 6.23 16.51
C GLU A 78 -1.09 5.33 16.74
N GLN A 79 -1.52 4.61 15.72
CA GLN A 79 -2.61 3.62 15.79
C GLN A 79 -2.10 2.19 16.13
N GLY A 80 -0.82 2.03 16.46
CA GLY A 80 -0.25 0.74 16.85
C GLY A 80 0.01 -0.20 15.67
N TYR A 81 0.33 0.32 14.48
CA TYR A 81 0.82 -0.49 13.34
C TYR A 81 2.33 -0.37 13.23
N VAL A 82 2.98 -1.46 12.84
CA VAL A 82 4.34 -1.38 12.29
C VAL A 82 4.19 -0.96 10.82
N PHE A 83 4.82 0.14 10.43
CA PHE A 83 4.77 0.63 9.06
C PHE A 83 6.10 0.40 8.35
N VAL A 84 6.07 -0.35 7.25
CA VAL A 84 7.23 -0.70 6.42
C VAL A 84 7.06 -0.05 5.06
N SER A 85 8.01 0.79 4.65
CA SER A 85 8.03 1.39 3.31
C SER A 85 9.15 0.77 2.49
N THR A 86 8.82 0.19 1.33
CA THR A 86 9.79 -0.54 0.51
C THR A 86 10.13 0.17 -0.79
N ASN A 87 11.40 0.12 -1.17
CA ASN A 87 11.88 0.34 -2.52
C ASN A 87 11.77 -0.94 -3.36
N TYR A 88 11.84 -0.82 -4.66
CA TYR A 88 11.93 -1.91 -5.64
C TYR A 88 12.72 -1.44 -6.86
N ARG A 89 13.29 -2.36 -7.64
CA ARG A 89 14.02 -2.06 -8.87
C ARG A 89 13.06 -1.56 -9.95
N PHE A 90 13.57 -0.83 -10.92
CA PHE A 90 12.74 -0.14 -11.93
C PHE A 90 12.83 -0.77 -13.31
N VAL A 91 11.73 -0.68 -14.05
CA VAL A 91 11.69 -0.91 -15.48
C VAL A 91 12.35 0.32 -16.18
N PRO A 92 13.17 0.14 -17.22
CA PRO A 92 13.46 -1.11 -17.95
C PRO A 92 14.71 -1.88 -17.46
N GLN A 93 15.38 -1.44 -16.35
CA GLN A 93 16.57 -2.13 -15.86
C GLN A 93 16.29 -3.57 -15.45
N VAL A 94 15.06 -3.82 -15.00
CA VAL A 94 14.52 -5.15 -14.77
C VAL A 94 13.11 -5.25 -15.38
N THR A 95 12.62 -6.46 -15.56
CA THR A 95 11.24 -6.72 -16.01
C THR A 95 10.23 -6.44 -14.89
N ILE A 96 8.98 -6.17 -15.24
CA ILE A 96 7.90 -6.02 -14.25
C ILE A 96 7.70 -7.28 -13.40
N LYS A 97 8.00 -8.49 -13.92
CA LYS A 97 7.98 -9.72 -13.14
C LYS A 97 9.07 -9.78 -12.08
N GLU A 98 10.25 -9.26 -12.38
CA GLU A 98 11.33 -9.12 -11.38
C GLU A 98 10.98 -8.06 -10.33
N VAL A 99 10.30 -6.97 -10.71
CA VAL A 99 9.74 -6.00 -9.76
C VAL A 99 8.75 -6.69 -8.81
N MET A 100 7.87 -7.55 -9.33
CA MET A 100 6.96 -8.33 -8.49
C MET A 100 7.70 -9.28 -7.54
N GLY A 101 8.81 -9.88 -8.00
CA GLY A 101 9.71 -10.67 -7.15
C GLY A 101 10.33 -9.82 -6.03
N ASP A 102 10.69 -8.57 -6.30
CA ASP A 102 11.19 -7.65 -5.27
C ASP A 102 10.13 -7.37 -4.20
N ILE A 103 8.87 -7.14 -4.60
CA ILE A 103 7.76 -6.95 -3.66
C ILE A 103 7.52 -8.20 -2.81
N ALA A 104 7.53 -9.38 -3.41
CA ALA A 104 7.39 -10.65 -2.67
C ALA A 104 8.51 -10.83 -1.63
N LYS A 105 9.76 -10.53 -1.99
CA LYS A 105 10.91 -10.55 -1.06
C LYS A 105 10.80 -9.53 0.05
N ALA A 106 10.29 -8.32 -0.23
CA ALA A 106 10.04 -7.31 0.80
C ALA A 106 8.95 -7.78 1.79
N ILE A 107 7.89 -8.46 1.29
CA ILE A 107 6.87 -9.09 2.16
C ILE A 107 7.49 -10.24 2.96
N ARG A 108 8.33 -11.07 2.35
CA ARG A 108 9.05 -12.14 3.05
C ARG A 108 9.92 -11.58 4.18
N TRP A 109 10.67 -10.54 3.90
CA TRP A 109 11.48 -9.87 4.92
C TRP A 109 10.59 -9.33 6.06
N ALA A 110 9.49 -8.64 5.73
CA ALA A 110 8.57 -8.10 6.73
C ALA A 110 7.97 -9.22 7.61
N HIS A 111 7.61 -10.36 7.01
CA HIS A 111 7.14 -11.54 7.75
C HIS A 111 8.21 -12.07 8.70
N ASP A 112 9.43 -12.28 8.23
CA ASP A 112 10.49 -12.92 9.02
C ASP A 112 10.99 -12.03 10.18
N HIS A 113 10.93 -10.69 10.01
CA HIS A 113 11.45 -9.71 10.97
C HIS A 113 10.38 -8.92 11.72
N ALA A 114 9.08 -9.15 11.46
CA ALA A 114 7.98 -8.40 12.10
C ALA A 114 8.12 -8.35 13.62
N SER A 115 8.41 -9.49 14.26
CA SER A 115 8.48 -9.63 15.73
C SER A 115 9.60 -8.80 16.36
N GLU A 116 10.70 -8.52 15.63
CA GLU A 116 11.81 -7.67 16.09
C GLU A 116 11.35 -6.21 16.27
N TYR A 117 10.30 -5.83 15.54
CA TYR A 117 9.68 -4.51 15.58
C TYR A 117 8.35 -4.48 16.36
N GLY A 118 8.02 -5.56 17.07
CA GLY A 118 6.74 -5.71 17.78
C GLY A 118 5.55 -5.98 16.86
N GLY A 119 5.79 -6.43 15.63
CA GLY A 119 4.77 -6.78 14.65
C GLY A 119 4.34 -8.25 14.70
N ASP A 120 3.16 -8.54 14.12
CA ASP A 120 2.66 -9.89 13.89
C ASP A 120 3.00 -10.33 12.46
N PRO A 121 3.84 -11.37 12.27
CA PRO A 121 4.21 -11.88 10.95
C PRO A 121 3.00 -12.39 10.15
N ASN A 122 1.92 -12.78 10.81
CA ASN A 122 0.71 -13.32 10.18
C ASN A 122 -0.39 -12.27 9.98
N SER A 123 -0.08 -10.99 10.22
CA SER A 123 -1.03 -9.88 10.07
C SER A 123 -0.43 -8.75 9.23
N ILE A 124 -0.22 -9.02 7.94
CA ILE A 124 0.36 -8.06 6.99
C ILE A 124 -0.75 -7.46 6.13
N ILE A 125 -0.77 -6.14 6.02
CA ILE A 125 -1.63 -5.37 5.12
C ILE A 125 -0.74 -4.75 4.04
N VAL A 126 -1.03 -5.04 2.78
CA VAL A 126 -0.27 -4.49 1.65
C VAL A 126 -0.98 -3.26 1.10
N MET A 127 -0.29 -2.14 1.04
CA MET A 127 -0.82 -0.88 0.54
C MET A 127 0.11 -0.30 -0.52
N GLY A 128 -0.45 0.44 -1.47
CA GLY A 128 0.38 1.13 -2.45
C GLY A 128 -0.38 2.17 -3.25
N HIS A 129 0.35 3.11 -3.85
CA HIS A 129 -0.22 4.18 -4.66
C HIS A 129 0.19 4.05 -6.13
N SER A 130 -0.74 4.31 -7.07
CA SER A 130 -0.42 4.36 -8.51
C SER A 130 0.23 3.04 -8.99
N ALA A 131 1.45 3.05 -9.52
CA ALA A 131 2.21 1.85 -9.85
C ALA A 131 2.31 0.87 -8.66
N GLY A 132 2.54 1.39 -7.44
CA GLY A 132 2.55 0.59 -6.22
C GLY A 132 1.20 -0.03 -5.88
N ALA A 133 0.08 0.61 -6.26
CA ALA A 133 -1.26 0.05 -6.09
C ALA A 133 -1.50 -1.16 -7.02
N HIS A 134 -0.98 -1.12 -8.24
CA HIS A 134 -0.97 -2.27 -9.14
C HIS A 134 -0.15 -3.43 -8.54
N LEU A 135 1.09 -3.14 -8.08
CA LEU A 135 1.95 -4.16 -7.48
C LEU A 135 1.30 -4.77 -6.22
N ALA A 136 0.67 -3.94 -5.38
CA ALA A 136 -0.07 -4.40 -4.20
C ALA A 136 -1.24 -5.32 -4.57
N ALA A 137 -2.06 -4.91 -5.54
CA ALA A 137 -3.20 -5.72 -5.98
C ALA A 137 -2.75 -7.05 -6.61
N LEU A 138 -1.69 -7.03 -7.42
CA LEU A 138 -1.18 -8.23 -8.10
C LEU A 138 -0.57 -9.22 -7.10
N VAL A 139 0.26 -8.80 -6.15
CA VAL A 139 0.83 -9.72 -5.15
C VAL A 139 -0.22 -10.30 -4.21
N CYS A 140 -1.34 -9.59 -4.00
CA CYS A 140 -2.44 -10.05 -3.17
C CYS A 140 -3.42 -10.99 -3.89
N THR A 141 -3.37 -11.09 -5.23
CA THR A 141 -4.25 -11.96 -6.03
C THR A 141 -3.50 -13.12 -6.68
N ASP A 142 -2.26 -12.89 -7.11
CA ASP A 142 -1.40 -13.92 -7.69
C ASP A 142 -0.48 -14.52 -6.62
N ASP A 143 -0.90 -15.66 -6.06
CA ASP A 143 -0.20 -16.38 -5.00
C ASP A 143 1.17 -16.94 -5.40
N ARG A 144 1.46 -17.07 -6.70
CA ARG A 144 2.74 -17.59 -7.21
C ARG A 144 3.94 -16.78 -6.71
N TYR A 145 3.80 -15.46 -6.57
CA TYR A 145 4.87 -14.60 -6.10
C TYR A 145 5.24 -14.89 -4.63
N LEU A 146 4.25 -15.04 -3.75
CA LEU A 146 4.50 -15.38 -2.36
C LEU A 146 4.93 -16.84 -2.19
N GLN A 147 4.40 -17.77 -2.99
CA GLN A 147 4.82 -19.17 -3.00
C GLN A 147 6.30 -19.32 -3.38
N ALA A 148 6.81 -18.50 -4.31
CA ALA A 148 8.22 -18.48 -4.65
C ALA A 148 9.14 -18.09 -3.49
N GLU A 149 8.61 -17.34 -2.50
CA GLU A 149 9.29 -16.97 -1.27
C GLU A 149 8.90 -17.89 -0.08
N GLY A 150 8.23 -19.01 -0.32
CA GLY A 150 7.81 -19.96 0.72
C GLY A 150 6.66 -19.47 1.60
N LEU A 151 5.91 -18.47 1.16
CA LEU A 151 4.76 -17.89 1.86
C LEU A 151 3.44 -18.23 1.17
N SER A 152 2.33 -17.90 1.80
CA SER A 152 0.99 -17.98 1.22
C SER A 152 0.20 -16.70 1.47
N LEU A 153 -0.88 -16.48 0.72
CA LEU A 153 -1.78 -15.35 0.92
C LEU A 153 -2.42 -15.29 2.32
N LYS A 154 -2.38 -16.37 3.09
CA LYS A 154 -2.96 -16.43 4.45
C LYS A 154 -2.35 -15.42 5.44
N ILE A 155 -1.09 -15.02 5.24
CA ILE A 155 -0.43 -14.01 6.08
C ILE A 155 -0.95 -12.60 5.80
N LEU A 156 -1.60 -12.39 4.65
CA LEU A 156 -2.14 -11.10 4.26
C LEU A 156 -3.57 -10.95 4.81
N LYS A 157 -3.84 -9.88 5.54
CA LYS A 157 -5.16 -9.56 6.10
C LYS A 157 -5.93 -8.56 5.27
N GLY A 158 -5.23 -7.66 4.58
CA GLY A 158 -5.84 -6.62 3.76
C GLY A 158 -4.96 -6.18 2.61
N CYS A 159 -5.61 -5.63 1.58
CA CYS A 159 -4.96 -4.94 0.47
C CYS A 159 -5.63 -3.59 0.24
N VAL A 160 -4.81 -2.52 0.15
CA VAL A 160 -5.33 -1.16 -0.06
C VAL A 160 -4.63 -0.52 -1.25
N PRO A 161 -5.09 -0.81 -2.48
CA PRO A 161 -4.62 -0.12 -3.68
C PRO A 161 -5.24 1.28 -3.77
N VAL A 162 -4.37 2.30 -4.00
CA VAL A 162 -4.74 3.70 -4.06
C VAL A 162 -4.52 4.25 -5.47
N ASP A 163 -5.61 4.53 -6.16
CA ASP A 163 -5.72 5.24 -7.43
C ASP A 163 -4.87 4.67 -8.58
N VAL A 164 -5.25 3.49 -9.05
CA VAL A 164 -4.67 2.86 -10.24
C VAL A 164 -5.76 2.41 -11.22
N SER A 165 -5.43 2.36 -12.51
CA SER A 165 -6.36 2.01 -13.60
C SER A 165 -5.94 0.77 -14.40
N VAL A 166 -5.22 -0.17 -13.77
CA VAL A 166 -4.66 -1.35 -14.44
C VAL A 166 -4.88 -2.65 -13.64
N TYR A 167 -6.09 -2.81 -13.12
CA TYR A 167 -6.51 -4.09 -12.53
C TYR A 167 -6.81 -5.14 -13.61
N ASP A 168 -7.23 -4.68 -14.80
CA ASP A 168 -7.46 -5.46 -16.00
C ASP A 168 -6.82 -4.71 -17.18
N ILE A 169 -5.61 -5.08 -17.54
CA ILE A 169 -4.85 -4.39 -18.59
C ILE A 169 -5.52 -4.54 -19.97
N PRO A 170 -5.93 -5.73 -20.44
CA PRO A 170 -6.69 -5.88 -21.67
C PRO A 170 -7.93 -4.99 -21.76
N LYS A 171 -8.76 -4.99 -20.72
CA LYS A 171 -9.97 -4.16 -20.63
C LYS A 171 -9.62 -2.67 -20.67
N ARG A 172 -8.61 -2.24 -19.93
CA ARG A 172 -8.14 -0.85 -19.93
C ARG A 172 -7.67 -0.38 -21.30
N LEU A 173 -6.99 -1.23 -22.05
CA LEU A 173 -6.53 -0.94 -23.41
C LEU A 173 -7.71 -0.82 -24.40
N GLN A 174 -8.72 -1.65 -24.26
CA GLN A 174 -9.95 -1.59 -25.09
C GLN A 174 -10.76 -0.32 -24.81
N GLU A 175 -10.94 0.05 -23.53
CA GLU A 175 -11.73 1.20 -23.12
C GLU A 175 -11.10 2.54 -23.53
N SER A 176 -9.79 2.61 -23.63
CA SER A 176 -9.12 3.87 -23.96
C SER A 176 -9.34 4.35 -25.40
N GLY A 177 -9.73 3.47 -26.33
CA GLY A 177 -9.91 3.80 -27.75
C GLY A 177 -8.70 4.51 -28.39
N ALA A 178 -7.66 4.75 -27.61
CA ALA A 178 -6.46 5.49 -27.94
C ALA A 178 -5.23 4.60 -27.81
N THR A 179 -4.17 5.01 -28.46
CA THR A 179 -2.85 4.37 -28.29
C THR A 179 -2.48 4.38 -26.80
N PRO A 180 -2.15 3.22 -26.19
CA PRO A 180 -1.73 3.18 -24.79
C PRO A 180 -0.57 4.15 -24.55
N PRO A 181 -0.48 4.77 -23.36
CA PRO A 181 0.70 5.55 -23.03
C PRO A 181 1.98 4.77 -23.29
N ALA A 182 3.02 5.40 -23.82
CA ALA A 182 4.30 4.73 -24.14
C ALA A 182 4.84 3.93 -22.93
N THR A 183 4.62 4.42 -21.72
CA THR A 183 4.95 3.72 -20.46
C THR A 183 4.27 2.35 -20.34
N PHE A 184 3.05 2.18 -20.88
CA PHE A 184 2.35 0.88 -20.82
C PHE A 184 3.04 -0.19 -21.65
N LYS A 185 3.42 0.16 -22.90
CA LYS A 185 4.16 -0.74 -23.78
C LYS A 185 5.52 -1.12 -23.18
N GLU A 186 6.20 -0.14 -22.62
CA GLU A 186 7.52 -0.34 -21.99
C GLU A 186 7.45 -1.24 -20.74
N VAL A 187 6.40 -1.11 -19.93
CA VAL A 187 6.24 -1.86 -18.68
C VAL A 187 5.60 -3.23 -18.91
N PHE A 188 4.52 -3.28 -19.69
CA PHE A 188 3.69 -4.48 -19.86
C PHE A 188 3.94 -5.21 -21.17
N GLY A 189 4.79 -4.67 -22.07
CA GLY A 189 5.01 -5.23 -23.41
C GLY A 189 3.78 -5.09 -24.31
N GLU A 190 3.77 -5.87 -25.41
CA GLU A 190 2.68 -5.88 -26.40
C GLU A 190 1.90 -7.21 -26.42
N ALA A 191 2.45 -8.25 -25.80
CA ALA A 191 1.85 -9.58 -25.83
C ALA A 191 0.58 -9.65 -24.93
N ALA A 192 -0.53 -10.07 -25.51
CA ALA A 192 -1.80 -10.22 -24.81
C ALA A 192 -1.73 -11.17 -23.61
N GLU A 193 -0.86 -12.19 -23.68
CA GLU A 193 -0.61 -13.11 -22.57
C GLU A 193 0.03 -12.39 -21.38
N MET A 194 1.04 -11.54 -21.65
CA MET A 194 1.69 -10.73 -20.64
C MET A 194 0.70 -9.75 -19.98
N HIS A 195 -0.17 -9.13 -20.77
CA HIS A 195 -1.22 -8.26 -20.24
C HIS A 195 -2.15 -9.01 -19.28
N ARG A 196 -2.59 -10.22 -19.64
CA ARG A 196 -3.41 -11.06 -18.76
C ARG A 196 -2.64 -11.47 -17.51
N GLU A 197 -1.40 -11.93 -17.67
CA GLU A 197 -0.57 -12.38 -16.54
C GLU A 197 -0.30 -11.27 -15.52
N LEU A 198 -0.14 -10.03 -15.99
CA LEU A 198 0.11 -8.87 -15.12
C LEU A 198 -1.16 -8.14 -14.66
N SER A 199 -2.33 -8.66 -14.97
CA SER A 199 -3.62 -8.11 -14.53
C SER A 199 -4.06 -8.78 -13.23
N PRO A 200 -4.18 -8.05 -12.10
CA PRO A 200 -4.68 -8.59 -10.83
C PRO A 200 -5.98 -9.38 -10.97
N VAL A 201 -6.91 -8.93 -11.82
CA VAL A 201 -8.22 -9.58 -12.02
C VAL A 201 -8.10 -11.02 -12.54
N THR A 202 -7.07 -11.33 -13.31
CA THR A 202 -6.86 -12.66 -13.92
C THR A 202 -6.62 -13.76 -12.87
N HIS A 203 -6.10 -13.38 -11.71
CA HIS A 203 -5.69 -14.32 -10.67
C HIS A 203 -6.73 -14.50 -9.56
N ILE A 204 -7.88 -13.82 -9.67
CA ILE A 204 -8.95 -13.95 -8.68
C ILE A 204 -9.59 -15.31 -8.80
N ALA A 205 -9.61 -16.06 -7.70
CA ALA A 205 -10.31 -17.33 -7.61
C ALA A 205 -10.80 -17.57 -6.18
N ALA A 206 -11.95 -18.22 -6.03
CA ALA A 206 -12.48 -18.61 -4.74
C ALA A 206 -11.53 -19.61 -4.03
N GLY A 207 -11.41 -19.49 -2.71
CA GLY A 207 -10.61 -20.40 -1.90
C GLY A 207 -9.10 -20.14 -1.89
N LYS A 208 -8.59 -19.15 -2.61
CA LYS A 208 -7.16 -18.78 -2.64
C LYS A 208 -6.68 -18.03 -1.39
N HIS A 209 -7.56 -17.72 -0.45
CA HIS A 209 -7.26 -16.84 0.70
C HIS A 209 -6.82 -15.42 0.30
N ILE A 210 -7.36 -14.90 -0.81
CA ILE A 210 -7.17 -13.51 -1.20
C ILE A 210 -7.69 -12.62 -0.06
N PRO A 211 -6.89 -11.65 0.44
CA PRO A 211 -7.28 -10.81 1.57
C PRO A 211 -8.45 -9.89 1.24
N SER A 212 -9.07 -9.28 2.26
CA SER A 212 -10.07 -8.23 2.05
C SER A 212 -9.46 -7.00 1.36
N PHE A 213 -10.25 -6.31 0.52
CA PHE A 213 -9.79 -5.13 -0.21
C PHE A 213 -10.54 -3.86 0.20
N LEU A 214 -9.79 -2.77 0.38
CA LEU A 214 -10.30 -1.40 0.33
C LEU A 214 -9.65 -0.70 -0.87
N ILE A 215 -10.43 -0.39 -1.89
CA ILE A 215 -9.95 0.23 -3.14
C ILE A 215 -10.29 1.72 -3.09
N LEU A 216 -9.26 2.57 -3.09
CA LEU A 216 -9.41 4.02 -3.10
C LEU A 216 -9.14 4.55 -4.51
N HIS A 217 -10.02 5.40 -5.03
CA HIS A 217 -9.80 6.06 -6.32
C HIS A 217 -10.20 7.53 -6.28
N VAL A 218 -9.60 8.36 -7.10
CA VAL A 218 -10.01 9.74 -7.30
C VAL A 218 -11.37 9.76 -8.00
N ALA A 219 -12.34 10.52 -7.47
CA ALA A 219 -13.72 10.53 -7.96
C ALA A 219 -13.83 10.98 -9.43
N ASP A 220 -13.04 12.01 -9.80
CA ASP A 220 -13.07 12.65 -11.12
C ASP A 220 -12.10 12.03 -12.14
N ARG A 221 -11.69 10.77 -11.91
CA ARG A 221 -10.88 9.98 -12.85
C ARG A 221 -11.65 8.77 -13.36
N PRO A 222 -12.35 8.90 -14.53
CA PRO A 222 -13.25 7.86 -15.04
C PRO A 222 -12.59 6.49 -15.20
N GLU A 223 -11.33 6.47 -15.67
CA GLU A 223 -10.59 5.23 -15.89
C GLU A 223 -10.23 4.49 -14.59
N THR A 224 -9.86 5.21 -13.53
CA THR A 224 -9.58 4.58 -12.23
C THR A 224 -10.86 4.15 -11.55
N LYS A 225 -11.94 4.94 -11.68
CA LYS A 225 -13.27 4.60 -11.21
C LYS A 225 -13.78 3.30 -11.86
N ALA A 226 -13.78 3.23 -13.19
CA ALA A 226 -14.26 2.05 -13.94
C ALA A 226 -13.49 0.79 -13.54
N GLN A 227 -12.15 0.85 -13.55
CA GLN A 227 -11.29 -0.27 -13.18
C GLN A 227 -11.45 -0.68 -11.69
N SER A 228 -11.62 0.27 -10.78
CA SER A 228 -11.83 0.00 -9.35
C SER A 228 -13.14 -0.75 -9.10
N HIS A 229 -14.24 -0.31 -9.71
CA HIS A 229 -15.53 -0.98 -9.58
C HIS A 229 -15.52 -2.36 -10.23
N TRP A 230 -14.97 -2.49 -11.44
CA TRP A 230 -14.80 -3.77 -12.12
C TRP A 230 -14.01 -4.77 -11.29
N PHE A 231 -12.88 -4.37 -10.75
CA PHE A 231 -12.04 -5.23 -9.92
C PHE A 231 -12.75 -5.67 -8.64
N ALA A 232 -13.43 -4.73 -7.96
CA ALA A 232 -14.20 -5.03 -6.76
C ALA A 232 -15.36 -6.00 -7.04
N GLU A 233 -16.03 -5.89 -8.19
CA GLU A 233 -17.07 -6.82 -8.63
C GLU A 233 -16.50 -8.24 -8.75
N LYS A 234 -15.38 -8.40 -9.46
CA LYS A 234 -14.71 -9.71 -9.63
C LYS A 234 -14.23 -10.32 -8.31
N LEU A 235 -13.74 -9.50 -7.39
CA LEU A 235 -13.37 -9.96 -6.04
C LEU A 235 -14.62 -10.50 -5.30
N ARG A 236 -15.74 -9.76 -5.32
CA ARG A 236 -16.98 -10.18 -4.66
C ARG A 236 -17.59 -11.44 -5.28
N GLU A 237 -17.56 -11.59 -6.60
CA GLU A 237 -17.98 -12.80 -7.31
C GLU A 237 -17.20 -14.05 -6.83
N ALA A 238 -15.93 -13.87 -6.46
CA ALA A 238 -15.09 -14.92 -5.90
C ALA A 238 -15.23 -15.09 -4.36
N GLY A 239 -16.15 -14.37 -3.72
CA GLY A 239 -16.36 -14.41 -2.28
C GLY A 239 -15.37 -13.59 -1.46
N VAL A 240 -14.60 -12.69 -2.09
CA VAL A 240 -13.64 -11.81 -1.41
C VAL A 240 -14.30 -10.48 -1.04
N ALA A 241 -14.20 -10.07 0.22
CA ALA A 241 -14.70 -8.78 0.67
C ALA A 241 -13.94 -7.63 -0.02
N ALA A 242 -14.67 -6.73 -0.70
CA ALA A 242 -14.09 -5.60 -1.39
C ALA A 242 -14.99 -4.36 -1.25
N THR A 243 -14.40 -3.27 -0.78
CA THR A 243 -15.06 -1.96 -0.66
C THR A 243 -14.36 -0.97 -1.59
N VAL A 244 -15.15 -0.15 -2.30
CA VAL A 244 -14.63 0.92 -3.16
C VAL A 244 -15.02 2.26 -2.54
N VAL A 245 -14.06 3.17 -2.43
CA VAL A 245 -14.29 4.52 -1.91
C VAL A 245 -13.76 5.55 -2.91
N ALA A 246 -14.64 6.43 -3.34
CA ALA A 246 -14.31 7.57 -4.17
C ALA A 246 -13.76 8.73 -3.33
N ALA A 247 -12.61 9.24 -3.68
CA ALA A 247 -11.96 10.38 -3.03
C ALA A 247 -12.38 11.67 -3.74
N GLU A 248 -13.42 12.30 -3.23
CA GLU A 248 -13.94 13.58 -3.73
C GLU A 248 -12.95 14.71 -3.51
N GLY A 249 -12.80 15.60 -4.50
CA GLY A 249 -11.91 16.77 -4.44
C GLY A 249 -10.43 16.45 -4.36
N LYS A 250 -10.04 15.21 -4.61
CA LYS A 250 -8.63 14.79 -4.65
C LYS A 250 -8.11 14.71 -6.07
N THR A 251 -6.81 14.88 -6.22
CA THR A 251 -6.04 14.55 -7.41
C THR A 251 -5.29 13.24 -7.22
N HIS A 252 -4.69 12.70 -8.28
CA HIS A 252 -3.79 11.55 -8.21
C HIS A 252 -2.66 11.72 -7.18
N GLY A 253 -2.15 12.94 -7.03
CA GLY A 253 -1.12 13.26 -6.03
C GLY A 253 -1.69 13.39 -4.63
N THR A 254 -2.78 14.16 -4.46
CA THR A 254 -3.31 14.49 -3.12
C THR A 254 -4.01 13.31 -2.45
N ILE A 255 -4.60 12.37 -3.19
CA ILE A 255 -5.12 11.12 -2.60
C ILE A 255 -4.01 10.32 -1.90
N ASN A 256 -2.77 10.43 -2.37
CA ASN A 256 -1.60 9.83 -1.73
C ASN A 256 -1.03 10.68 -0.60
N SER A 257 -0.79 11.98 -0.85
CA SER A 257 -0.11 12.86 0.12
C SER A 257 -0.94 13.09 1.38
N ASP A 258 -2.25 13.02 1.26
CA ASP A 258 -3.18 13.33 2.35
C ASP A 258 -3.58 12.09 3.16
N LEU A 259 -3.18 10.87 2.75
CA LEU A 259 -3.35 9.68 3.58
C LEU A 259 -2.60 9.84 4.91
N GLY A 260 -3.34 9.71 6.01
CA GLY A 260 -2.88 9.97 7.37
C GLY A 260 -3.19 11.37 7.88
N VAL A 261 -3.83 12.25 7.08
CA VAL A 261 -4.29 13.56 7.55
C VAL A 261 -5.58 13.39 8.36
N PRO A 262 -5.66 13.94 9.58
CA PRO A 262 -6.89 13.92 10.36
C PRO A 262 -8.05 14.59 9.62
N GLY A 263 -9.23 13.95 9.63
CA GLY A 263 -10.44 14.46 8.95
C GLY A 263 -10.50 14.23 7.45
N ASP A 264 -9.45 13.71 6.83
CA ASP A 264 -9.47 13.29 5.42
C ASP A 264 -10.35 12.05 5.23
N LYS A 265 -11.36 12.14 4.35
CA LYS A 265 -12.34 11.04 4.16
C LYS A 265 -11.71 9.71 3.72
N PRO A 266 -10.79 9.66 2.74
CA PRO A 266 -10.06 8.43 2.43
C PRO A 266 -9.29 7.85 3.61
N THR A 267 -8.68 8.70 4.44
CA THR A 267 -7.99 8.28 5.67
C THR A 267 -8.96 7.67 6.68
N GLN A 268 -10.14 8.28 6.89
CA GLN A 268 -11.17 7.73 7.78
C GLN A 268 -11.63 6.35 7.32
N ALA A 269 -11.98 6.20 6.04
CA ALA A 269 -12.37 4.92 5.47
C ALA A 269 -11.28 3.86 5.59
N LEU A 270 -10.01 4.26 5.43
CA LEU A 270 -8.85 3.39 5.63
C LEU A 270 -8.74 2.94 7.09
N LEU A 271 -8.82 3.84 8.06
CA LEU A 271 -8.74 3.49 9.49
C LEU A 271 -9.90 2.59 9.93
N GLU A 272 -11.11 2.81 9.42
CA GLU A 272 -12.27 1.93 9.65
C GLU A 272 -12.04 0.53 9.06
N PHE A 273 -11.49 0.44 7.84
CA PHE A 273 -11.15 -0.83 7.23
C PHE A 273 -10.07 -1.57 8.03
N LEU A 274 -9.00 -0.90 8.39
CA LEU A 274 -7.90 -1.47 9.17
C LEU A 274 -8.37 -1.94 10.56
N GLY A 275 -9.30 -1.22 11.19
CA GLY A 275 -9.90 -1.61 12.47
C GLY A 275 -10.70 -2.91 12.42
N LYS A 276 -11.28 -3.25 11.27
CA LYS A 276 -12.02 -4.51 11.06
C LYS A 276 -11.13 -5.73 10.79
N LEU A 277 -9.84 -5.50 10.55
CA LEU A 277 -8.86 -6.57 10.28
C LEU A 277 -8.08 -7.02 11.52
N ARG A 278 -8.31 -6.36 12.66
CA ARG A 278 -7.69 -6.68 13.96
C ARG A 278 -8.35 -7.83 14.66
#